data_bebd065fb3c00f9afbe9611db999eb3e
#
_entry.id   bebd065fb3c00f9afbe9611db999eb3e
#
_cell.length_a   1.000
_cell.length_b   1.000
_cell.length_c   1.000
_cell.angle_alpha   90.00
_cell.angle_beta   90.00
_cell.angle_gamma   90.00
#
_symmetry.space_group_name_H-M   'P 1'
#
loop_
_entity.id
_entity.type
_entity.pdbx_description
1 polymer ?
#
loop_
_entity_poly.entity_id
_entity_poly.type
_entity_poly.pdbx_seq_one_letter_code
_entity_poly.pdbx_strand_id
1 'polypeptide(L)'
;QLLALRMRMRGIQCYILAPIKGHEFRRACNKIGGEFIKIVPGSPHCINVMEIRHTLSPEMELIDEIDYVEMGSMLARKIQQLMTFFGLLIPDMSNEEEQMLDEALIRTYADFGITHDNDSIYTDMSSAPPKMKQMPILGDLHKHLQENPMTQRLAAIISRFVTGSAQSFNRQTNVDLSNKY
;
A
#
# COMPACT_ATOMS: atom_id res chain seq x y z
N GLN A 1 -26.01 -2.49 -2.06
CA GLN A 1 -25.85 -2.54 -3.52
C GLN A 1 -26.50 -1.34 -4.22
N LEU A 2 -27.78 -1.07 -3.95
CA LEU A 2 -28.52 0.04 -4.62
C LEU A 2 -27.88 1.43 -4.36
N LEU A 3 -27.36 1.68 -3.15
CA LEU A 3 -26.68 2.92 -2.82
C LEU A 3 -25.40 3.09 -3.65
N ALA A 4 -24.56 2.07 -3.74
CA ALA A 4 -23.34 2.12 -4.55
C ALA A 4 -23.64 2.37 -6.04
N LEU A 5 -24.69 1.72 -6.58
CA LEU A 5 -25.12 1.97 -7.96
C LEU A 5 -25.56 3.42 -8.19
N ARG A 6 -26.34 3.99 -7.26
CA ARG A 6 -26.80 5.39 -7.34
C ARG A 6 -25.64 6.39 -7.24
N MET A 7 -24.67 6.12 -6.34
CA MET A 7 -23.48 6.96 -6.22
C MET A 7 -22.63 6.92 -7.49
N ARG A 8 -22.44 5.73 -8.07
CA ARG A 8 -21.73 5.59 -9.33
C ARG A 8 -22.40 6.34 -10.48
N MET A 9 -23.74 6.33 -10.58
CA MET A 9 -24.48 7.12 -11.58
C MET A 9 -24.22 8.63 -11.46
N ARG A 10 -23.72 9.09 -10.31
CA ARG A 10 -23.29 10.48 -10.05
C ARG A 10 -21.79 10.69 -10.24
N GLY A 11 -21.06 9.71 -10.78
CA GLY A 11 -19.60 9.78 -10.93
C GLY A 11 -18.81 9.56 -9.64
N ILE A 12 -19.47 9.15 -8.54
CA ILE A 12 -18.79 8.91 -7.26
C ILE A 12 -18.19 7.51 -7.27
N GLN A 13 -16.89 7.42 -7.04
CA GLN A 13 -16.18 6.16 -6.90
C GLN A 13 -16.57 5.48 -5.58
N CYS A 14 -16.91 4.19 -5.65
CA CYS A 14 -17.34 3.41 -4.50
C CYS A 14 -16.41 2.22 -4.27
N TYR A 15 -15.80 2.15 -3.09
CA TYR A 15 -15.05 0.99 -2.62
C TYR A 15 -15.91 0.18 -1.66
N ILE A 16 -16.05 -1.13 -1.93
CA ILE A 16 -16.78 -2.04 -1.07
C ILE A 16 -15.80 -3.04 -0.49
N LEU A 17 -15.50 -2.91 0.80
CA LEU A 17 -14.71 -3.88 1.53
C LEU A 17 -15.65 -4.94 2.13
N ALA A 18 -15.53 -6.18 1.66
CA ALA A 18 -16.40 -7.30 2.07
C ALA A 18 -15.57 -8.49 2.57
N PRO A 19 -15.18 -8.53 3.85
CA PRO A 19 -14.22 -9.50 4.36
C PRO A 19 -14.73 -10.95 4.39
N ILE A 20 -16.04 -11.18 4.40
CA ILE A 20 -16.60 -12.53 4.55
C ILE A 20 -17.55 -12.94 3.41
N LYS A 21 -18.37 -12.02 2.90
CA LYS A 21 -19.42 -12.30 1.91
C LYS A 21 -19.31 -11.46 0.65
N GLY A 22 -18.11 -11.41 0.05
CA GLY A 22 -17.85 -10.62 -1.14
C GLY A 22 -18.54 -11.12 -2.43
N HIS A 23 -18.87 -12.40 -2.50
CA HIS A 23 -19.40 -13.02 -3.73
C HIS A 23 -20.71 -12.42 -4.23
N GLU A 24 -21.57 -11.97 -3.33
CA GLU A 24 -22.85 -11.32 -3.68
C GLU A 24 -22.66 -9.98 -4.41
N PHE A 25 -21.52 -9.31 -4.23
CA PHE A 25 -21.21 -8.07 -4.93
C PHE A 25 -20.58 -8.30 -6.31
N ARG A 26 -19.97 -9.47 -6.55
CA ARG A 26 -19.23 -9.76 -7.79
C ARG A 26 -20.08 -9.56 -9.05
N ARG A 27 -21.34 -10.06 -9.03
CA ARG A 27 -22.24 -9.95 -10.18
C ARG A 27 -22.64 -8.50 -10.48
N ALA A 28 -22.89 -7.72 -9.43
CA ALA A 28 -23.22 -6.29 -9.56
C ALA A 28 -21.97 -5.51 -10.02
N CYS A 29 -20.82 -5.75 -9.41
CA CYS A 29 -19.55 -5.14 -9.78
C CYS A 29 -19.21 -5.34 -11.25
N ASN A 30 -19.25 -6.58 -11.74
CA ASN A 30 -18.96 -6.90 -13.15
C ASN A 30 -19.96 -6.24 -14.13
N LYS A 31 -21.24 -6.12 -13.74
CA LYS A 31 -22.27 -5.51 -14.60
C LYS A 31 -22.08 -4.00 -14.78
N ILE A 32 -21.49 -3.34 -13.83
CA ILE A 32 -21.24 -1.90 -13.85
C ILE A 32 -19.82 -1.53 -14.31
N GLY A 33 -19.03 -2.51 -14.79
CA GLY A 33 -17.65 -2.30 -15.20
C GLY A 33 -16.69 -2.03 -14.05
N GLY A 34 -17.04 -2.43 -12.81
CA GLY A 34 -16.18 -2.35 -11.66
C GLY A 34 -15.20 -3.51 -11.61
N GLU A 35 -14.14 -3.38 -10.81
CA GLU A 35 -13.15 -4.43 -10.59
C GLU A 35 -13.44 -5.20 -9.30
N PHE A 36 -13.48 -6.53 -9.40
CA PHE A 36 -13.68 -7.41 -8.25
C PHE A 36 -12.36 -8.06 -7.85
N ILE A 37 -11.74 -7.50 -6.82
CA ILE A 37 -10.45 -7.94 -6.30
C ILE A 37 -10.69 -8.94 -5.16
N LYS A 38 -10.10 -10.13 -5.26
CA LYS A 38 -10.16 -11.15 -4.21
C LYS A 38 -8.78 -11.38 -3.63
N ILE A 39 -8.59 -11.02 -2.37
CA ILE A 39 -7.33 -11.20 -1.64
C ILE A 39 -7.49 -12.42 -0.72
N VAL A 40 -6.95 -13.56 -1.16
CA VAL A 40 -6.93 -14.80 -0.40
C VAL A 40 -5.61 -15.53 -0.69
N PRO A 41 -5.16 -16.44 0.18
CA PRO A 41 -4.01 -17.28 -0.13
C PRO A 41 -4.16 -17.98 -1.49
N GLY A 42 -3.14 -17.87 -2.34
CA GLY A 42 -3.16 -18.43 -3.70
C GLY A 42 -3.95 -17.62 -4.74
N SER A 43 -4.48 -16.45 -4.40
CA SER A 43 -5.06 -15.53 -5.38
C SER A 43 -4.02 -15.00 -6.35
N PRO A 44 -4.37 -14.79 -7.63
CA PRO A 44 -3.51 -14.06 -8.56
C PRO A 44 -3.42 -12.56 -8.24
N HIS A 45 -4.38 -12.03 -7.48
CA HIS A 45 -4.40 -10.61 -7.11
C HIS A 45 -3.42 -10.34 -5.96
N CYS A 46 -2.56 -9.36 -6.17
CA CYS A 46 -1.54 -8.94 -5.23
C CYS A 46 -1.66 -7.44 -4.96
N ILE A 47 -1.48 -7.05 -3.71
CA ILE A 47 -1.37 -5.65 -3.29
C ILE A 47 -0.08 -5.52 -2.49
N ASN A 48 0.83 -4.67 -2.96
CA ASN A 48 2.05 -4.34 -2.25
C ASN A 48 1.73 -3.36 -1.11
N VAL A 49 1.84 -3.82 0.12
CA VAL A 49 1.60 -2.95 1.29
C VAL A 49 2.66 -1.86 1.43
N MET A 50 3.86 -2.06 0.85
CA MET A 50 4.96 -1.09 0.85
C MET A 50 4.81 -0.01 -0.23
N GLU A 51 3.85 -0.13 -1.15
CA GLU A 51 3.69 0.79 -2.26
C GLU A 51 3.27 2.18 -1.79
N ILE A 52 4.06 3.20 -2.15
CA ILE A 52 3.67 4.61 -2.01
C ILE A 52 2.76 4.94 -3.20
N ARG A 53 1.59 5.48 -2.94
CA ARG A 53 0.63 5.88 -3.97
C ARG A 53 0.37 7.37 -3.89
N HIS A 54 0.28 7.98 -5.04
CA HIS A 54 -0.21 9.34 -5.17
C HIS A 54 -1.73 9.29 -4.96
N THR A 55 -2.18 9.63 -3.77
CA THR A 55 -3.61 9.80 -3.49
C THR A 55 -3.94 11.27 -3.69
N LEU A 56 -4.03 11.70 -4.94
CA LEU A 56 -4.72 12.94 -5.24
C LEU A 56 -6.21 12.63 -5.11
N SER A 57 -6.89 13.17 -4.11
CA SER A 57 -8.34 13.21 -4.14
C SER A 57 -8.75 14.12 -5.30
N PRO A 58 -9.82 13.82 -6.05
CA PRO A 58 -10.30 14.70 -7.12
C PRO A 58 -10.62 16.13 -6.65
N GLU A 59 -10.88 16.29 -5.35
CA GLU A 59 -11.10 17.58 -4.69
C GLU A 59 -9.80 18.38 -4.55
N MET A 60 -8.64 17.71 -4.47
CA MET A 60 -7.33 18.35 -4.46
C MET A 60 -6.81 18.72 -5.85
N GLU A 61 -7.31 18.06 -6.92
CA GLU A 61 -7.02 18.45 -8.31
C GLU A 61 -7.71 19.79 -8.70
N LEU A 62 -8.75 20.20 -7.96
CA LEU A 62 -9.50 21.45 -8.20
C LEU A 62 -8.92 22.66 -7.47
N ILE A 63 -7.93 22.47 -6.59
CA ILE A 63 -7.23 23.53 -5.88
C ILE A 63 -5.86 23.66 -6.53
N ASP A 64 -5.79 24.47 -7.57
CA ASP A 64 -4.58 24.75 -8.39
C ASP A 64 -3.38 25.30 -7.61
N GLU A 65 -3.47 25.46 -6.29
CA GLU A 65 -2.46 26.07 -5.43
C GLU A 65 -2.32 25.40 -4.05
N ILE A 66 -2.62 24.10 -3.90
CA ILE A 66 -2.15 23.44 -2.67
C ILE A 66 -0.65 23.24 -2.85
N ASP A 67 0.11 24.08 -2.19
CA ASP A 67 1.55 23.95 -2.05
C ASP A 67 1.90 22.50 -1.71
N TYR A 68 2.55 21.81 -2.63
CA TYR A 68 3.13 20.47 -2.39
C TYR A 68 4.02 20.45 -1.15
N VAL A 69 4.46 21.62 -0.68
CA VAL A 69 5.24 21.86 0.53
C VAL A 69 4.45 21.54 1.81
N GLU A 70 3.12 21.75 1.83
CA GLU A 70 2.29 21.43 3.00
C GLU A 70 1.97 19.91 3.12
N MET A 71 2.17 19.13 2.09
CA MET A 71 1.85 17.70 2.11
C MET A 71 2.85 16.85 2.92
N GLY A 72 3.98 17.41 3.34
CA GLY A 72 5.04 16.68 4.05
C GLY A 72 5.65 15.54 3.22
N SER A 73 6.51 14.74 3.83
CA SER A 73 7.15 13.61 3.15
C SER A 73 6.17 12.46 2.91
N MET A 74 6.01 12.06 1.65
CA MET A 74 5.22 10.88 1.26
C MET A 74 5.77 9.60 1.90
N LEU A 75 7.10 9.50 2.01
CA LEU A 75 7.77 8.38 2.69
C LEU A 75 7.41 8.35 4.17
N ALA A 76 7.51 9.49 4.88
CA ALA A 76 7.17 9.55 6.31
C ALA A 76 5.72 9.12 6.57
N ARG A 77 4.79 9.60 5.75
CA ARG A 77 3.38 9.20 5.82
C ARG A 77 3.21 7.71 5.57
N LYS A 78 3.93 7.15 4.60
CA LYS A 78 3.89 5.73 4.30
C LYS A 78 4.45 4.89 5.44
N ILE A 79 5.57 5.29 6.04
CA ILE A 79 6.16 4.61 7.19
C ILE A 79 5.15 4.61 8.34
N GLN A 80 4.49 5.71 8.63
CA GLN A 80 3.48 5.78 9.69
C GLN A 80 2.29 4.84 9.42
N GLN A 81 1.84 4.72 8.17
CA GLN A 81 0.82 3.73 7.79
C GLN A 81 1.30 2.30 8.01
N LEU A 82 2.57 2.01 7.67
CA LEU A 82 3.17 0.71 7.88
C LEU A 82 3.36 0.39 9.36
N MET A 83 3.76 1.36 10.18
CA MET A 83 3.84 1.21 11.65
C MET A 83 2.46 0.85 12.23
N THR A 84 1.41 1.51 11.76
CA THR A 84 0.03 1.16 12.15
C THR A 84 -0.33 -0.26 11.70
N PHE A 85 0.00 -0.65 10.48
CA PHE A 85 -0.23 -2.00 9.96
C PHE A 85 0.49 -3.06 10.79
N PHE A 86 1.78 -2.85 11.09
CA PHE A 86 2.57 -3.79 11.89
C PHE A 86 2.13 -3.80 13.36
N GLY A 87 1.71 -2.67 13.92
CA GLY A 87 1.16 -2.61 15.27
C GLY A 87 -0.14 -3.41 15.43
N LEU A 88 -0.99 -3.45 14.38
CA LEU A 88 -2.16 -4.33 14.36
C LEU A 88 -1.80 -5.81 14.17
N LEU A 89 -0.71 -6.09 13.47
CA LEU A 89 -0.23 -7.45 13.22
C LEU A 89 0.51 -8.03 14.43
N ILE A 90 1.20 -7.18 15.19
CA ILE A 90 2.04 -7.51 16.34
C ILE A 90 1.64 -6.61 17.51
N PRO A 91 0.50 -6.88 18.17
CA PRO A 91 -0.03 -5.98 19.21
C PRO A 91 0.86 -5.87 20.47
N ASP A 92 1.77 -6.81 20.66
CA ASP A 92 2.71 -6.89 21.78
C ASP A 92 4.14 -6.45 21.39
N MET A 93 4.26 -5.63 20.33
CA MET A 93 5.55 -5.06 19.90
C MET A 93 6.06 -4.09 20.97
N SER A 94 7.33 -4.23 21.36
CA SER A 94 7.96 -3.32 22.33
C SER A 94 8.35 -2.01 21.65
N ASN A 95 8.55 -0.95 22.43
CA ASN A 95 9.01 0.34 21.92
C ASN A 95 10.37 0.23 21.22
N GLU A 96 11.24 -0.68 21.68
CA GLU A 96 12.54 -0.94 21.05
C GLU A 96 12.35 -1.62 19.68
N GLU A 97 11.44 -2.60 19.59
CA GLU A 97 11.10 -3.25 18.33
C GLU A 97 10.45 -2.27 17.35
N GLU A 98 9.61 -1.36 17.85
CA GLU A 98 9.00 -0.29 17.03
C GLU A 98 10.07 0.62 16.42
N GLN A 99 11.02 1.08 17.23
CA GLN A 99 12.12 1.92 16.75
C GLN A 99 12.97 1.19 15.70
N MET A 100 13.31 -0.07 15.94
CA MET A 100 14.09 -0.86 15.00
C MET A 100 13.34 -1.16 13.69
N LEU A 101 12.04 -1.35 13.77
CA LEU A 101 11.20 -1.52 12.60
C LEU A 101 11.16 -0.25 11.76
N ASP A 102 11.01 0.93 12.40
CA ASP A 102 11.05 2.23 11.73
C ASP A 102 12.37 2.43 10.96
N GLU A 103 13.51 2.17 11.62
CA GLU A 103 14.84 2.22 11.00
C GLU A 103 14.97 1.24 9.83
N ALA A 104 14.48 0.02 9.97
CA ALA A 104 14.52 -0.99 8.92
C ALA A 104 13.65 -0.58 7.72
N LEU A 105 12.50 0.04 7.95
CA LEU A 105 11.64 0.59 6.91
C LEU A 105 12.36 1.70 6.14
N ILE A 106 12.95 2.68 6.83
CA ILE A 106 13.71 3.77 6.20
C ILE A 106 14.84 3.20 5.32
N ARG A 107 15.62 2.25 5.84
CA ARG A 107 16.69 1.58 5.11
C ARG A 107 16.16 0.86 3.86
N THR A 108 15.06 0.13 4.01
CA THR A 108 14.45 -0.60 2.90
C THR A 108 14.09 0.32 1.73
N TYR A 109 13.52 1.49 2.01
CA TYR A 109 13.21 2.47 0.97
C TYR A 109 14.48 3.13 0.40
N ALA A 110 15.49 3.38 1.24
CA ALA A 110 16.76 3.96 0.81
C ALA A 110 17.49 3.08 -0.20
N ASP A 111 17.42 1.74 -0.09
CA ASP A 111 17.99 0.80 -1.07
C ASP A 111 17.39 0.97 -2.47
N PHE A 112 16.16 1.48 -2.57
CA PHE A 112 15.49 1.82 -3.82
C PHE A 112 15.71 3.29 -4.21
N GLY A 113 16.56 4.02 -3.47
CA GLY A 113 16.83 5.43 -3.68
C GLY A 113 15.64 6.32 -3.39
N ILE A 114 14.74 5.89 -2.50
CA ILE A 114 13.55 6.63 -2.04
C ILE A 114 13.89 7.22 -0.67
N THR A 115 13.77 8.53 -0.56
CA THR A 115 14.08 9.30 0.65
C THR A 115 12.90 10.17 1.08
N HIS A 116 13.09 11.00 2.10
CA HIS A 116 12.08 11.98 2.53
C HIS A 116 11.83 13.10 1.51
N ASP A 117 12.70 13.24 0.51
CA ASP A 117 12.46 14.08 -0.64
C ASP A 117 11.44 13.40 -1.58
N ASN A 118 10.31 14.04 -1.81
CA ASN A 118 9.22 13.48 -2.62
C ASN A 118 9.64 13.23 -4.07
N ASP A 119 10.59 14.02 -4.61
CA ASP A 119 11.09 13.85 -5.97
C ASP A 119 11.85 12.53 -6.12
N SER A 120 12.44 12.04 -5.03
CA SER A 120 13.15 10.76 -5.00
C SER A 120 12.28 9.54 -5.33
N ILE A 121 10.96 9.67 -5.27
CA ILE A 121 10.01 8.59 -5.56
C ILE A 121 9.87 8.33 -7.07
N TYR A 122 10.23 9.31 -7.89
CA TYR A 122 10.04 9.26 -9.34
C TYR A 122 11.32 8.88 -10.06
N THR A 123 11.18 8.17 -11.19
CA THR A 123 12.26 7.97 -12.18
C THR A 123 12.20 9.00 -13.27
N ASP A 124 11.02 9.51 -13.58
CA ASP A 124 10.80 10.51 -14.61
C ASP A 124 9.59 11.37 -14.24
N MET A 125 9.86 12.62 -13.90
CA MET A 125 8.84 13.61 -13.56
C MET A 125 8.31 14.35 -14.80
N SER A 126 8.98 14.25 -15.95
CA SER A 126 8.57 14.92 -17.19
C SER A 126 7.45 14.18 -17.92
N SER A 127 7.23 12.92 -17.61
CA SER A 127 6.13 12.13 -18.17
C SER A 127 4.79 12.49 -17.53
N ALA A 128 3.70 12.36 -18.27
CA ALA A 128 2.35 12.58 -17.76
C ALA A 128 1.51 11.29 -17.88
N PRO A 129 1.23 10.58 -16.78
CA PRO A 129 1.59 10.88 -15.38
C PRO A 129 3.09 10.60 -15.10
N PRO A 130 3.66 11.23 -14.04
CA PRO A 130 5.04 10.99 -13.63
C PRO A 130 5.29 9.51 -13.36
N LYS A 131 6.44 9.00 -13.83
CA LYS A 131 6.77 7.57 -13.68
C LYS A 131 7.44 7.34 -12.33
N MET A 132 6.79 6.57 -11.48
CA MET A 132 7.31 6.19 -10.18
C MET A 132 8.39 5.11 -10.28
N LYS A 133 9.31 5.10 -9.31
CA LYS A 133 10.27 4.01 -9.11
C LYS A 133 9.56 2.71 -8.74
N GLN A 134 10.25 1.60 -8.94
CA GLN A 134 9.82 0.34 -8.36
C GLN A 134 9.85 0.44 -6.84
N MET A 135 8.76 0.06 -6.19
CA MET A 135 8.64 0.09 -4.74
C MET A 135 9.20 -1.18 -4.10
N PRO A 136 9.77 -1.09 -2.90
CA PRO A 136 10.15 -2.29 -2.15
C PRO A 136 8.95 -3.18 -1.87
N ILE A 137 9.20 -4.44 -1.56
CA ILE A 137 8.21 -5.42 -1.12
C ILE A 137 8.53 -5.90 0.29
N LEU A 138 7.62 -6.63 0.93
CA LEU A 138 7.86 -7.16 2.29
C LEU A 138 9.11 -8.04 2.40
N GLY A 139 9.50 -8.73 1.32
CA GLY A 139 10.72 -9.52 1.26
C GLY A 139 11.98 -8.70 1.42
N ASP A 140 11.98 -7.45 0.96
CA ASP A 140 13.13 -6.56 1.09
C ASP A 140 13.26 -6.06 2.54
N LEU A 141 12.15 -5.68 3.18
CA LEU A 141 12.11 -5.38 4.62
C LEU A 141 12.55 -6.59 5.46
N HIS A 142 12.07 -7.77 5.12
CA HIS A 142 12.41 -9.00 5.85
C HIS A 142 13.91 -9.27 5.87
N LYS A 143 14.65 -8.99 4.80
CA LYS A 143 16.11 -9.12 4.75
C LYS A 143 16.78 -8.23 5.80
N HIS A 144 16.40 -6.94 5.86
CA HIS A 144 16.94 -6.02 6.86
C HIS A 144 16.64 -6.46 8.30
N LEU A 145 15.44 -6.98 8.54
CA LEU A 145 15.07 -7.49 9.87
C LEU A 145 15.86 -8.75 10.26
N GLN A 146 16.26 -9.58 9.28
CA GLN A 146 17.08 -10.76 9.53
C GLN A 146 18.54 -10.42 9.87
N GLU A 147 19.07 -9.30 9.41
CA GLU A 147 20.44 -8.87 9.66
C GLU A 147 20.67 -8.43 11.11
N ASN A 148 19.63 -7.99 11.82
CA ASN A 148 19.73 -7.52 13.18
C ASN A 148 19.21 -8.59 14.17
N PRO A 149 20.05 -9.06 15.12
CA PRO A 149 19.64 -10.05 16.12
C PRO A 149 18.42 -9.62 16.96
N MET A 150 18.23 -8.32 17.20
CA MET A 150 17.14 -7.81 18.03
C MET A 150 15.78 -7.79 17.29
N THR A 151 15.79 -7.88 15.97
CA THR A 151 14.58 -7.91 15.14
C THR A 151 14.21 -9.30 14.63
N GLN A 152 14.87 -10.36 15.11
CA GLN A 152 14.62 -11.74 14.69
C GLN A 152 13.18 -12.20 14.94
N ARG A 153 12.56 -11.73 16.04
CA ARG A 153 11.17 -12.00 16.34
C ARG A 153 10.25 -11.37 15.28
N LEU A 154 10.49 -10.12 14.91
CA LEU A 154 9.75 -9.42 13.86
C LEU A 154 9.94 -10.12 12.50
N ALA A 155 11.18 -10.48 12.16
CA ALA A 155 11.48 -11.22 10.94
C ALA A 155 10.73 -12.55 10.89
N ALA A 156 10.69 -13.31 11.99
CA ALA A 156 9.97 -14.57 12.06
C ALA A 156 8.46 -14.41 11.83
N ILE A 157 7.84 -13.36 12.39
CA ILE A 157 6.40 -13.08 12.20
C ILE A 157 6.12 -12.67 10.75
N ILE A 158 6.95 -11.79 10.18
CA ILE A 158 6.80 -11.28 8.81
C ILE A 158 7.07 -12.38 7.78
N SER A 159 7.91 -13.38 8.09
CA SER A 159 8.21 -14.52 7.22
C SER A 159 6.96 -15.22 6.68
N ARG A 160 5.87 -15.24 7.44
CA ARG A 160 4.58 -15.78 6.99
C ARG A 160 4.06 -15.08 5.73
N PHE A 161 4.33 -13.79 5.57
CA PHE A 161 3.90 -12.98 4.43
C PHE A 161 4.90 -13.03 3.27
N VAL A 162 6.14 -13.44 3.54
CA VAL A 162 7.21 -13.47 2.53
C VAL A 162 7.32 -14.84 1.87
N THR A 163 7.42 -15.90 2.66
CA THR A 163 7.61 -17.28 2.18
C THR A 163 6.47 -18.23 2.56
N GLY A 164 5.58 -17.78 3.45
CA GLY A 164 4.48 -18.59 3.98
C GLY A 164 3.19 -18.52 3.16
N SER A 165 2.08 -18.87 3.79
CA SER A 165 0.75 -18.98 3.15
C SER A 165 0.16 -17.65 2.66
N ALA A 166 0.72 -16.51 3.08
CA ALA A 166 0.21 -15.17 2.75
C ALA A 166 1.12 -14.40 1.76
N GLN A 167 1.80 -15.09 0.86
CA GLN A 167 2.74 -14.51 -0.13
C GLN A 167 2.11 -13.49 -1.08
N SER A 168 0.77 -13.38 -1.14
CA SER A 168 0.08 -12.40 -1.99
C SER A 168 0.44 -10.95 -1.66
N PHE A 169 1.00 -10.69 -0.47
CA PHE A 169 1.46 -9.37 -0.04
C PHE A 169 2.94 -9.10 -0.35
N ASN A 170 3.68 -10.13 -0.80
CA ASN A 170 5.11 -10.03 -1.12
C ASN A 170 5.36 -9.94 -2.63
N ARG A 171 4.57 -9.17 -3.33
CA ARG A 171 4.70 -8.91 -4.77
C ARG A 171 4.29 -7.49 -5.08
N GLN A 172 4.71 -6.99 -6.23
CA GLN A 172 4.20 -5.72 -6.75
C GLN A 172 2.69 -5.81 -6.97
N THR A 173 2.00 -4.69 -6.77
CA THR A 173 0.57 -4.60 -7.03
C THR A 173 0.26 -4.90 -8.49
N ASN A 174 -0.70 -5.77 -8.74
CA ASN A 174 -1.15 -6.15 -10.07
C ASN A 174 -2.65 -5.94 -10.28
N VAL A 175 -3.28 -5.18 -9.40
CA VAL A 175 -4.70 -4.82 -9.48
C VAL A 175 -4.82 -3.32 -9.67
N ASP A 176 -5.76 -2.89 -10.49
CA ASP A 176 -6.04 -1.47 -10.67
C ASP A 176 -6.94 -0.97 -9.54
N LEU A 177 -6.35 -0.23 -8.60
CA LEU A 177 -7.09 0.41 -7.51
C LEU A 177 -7.52 1.85 -7.85
N SER A 178 -7.14 2.34 -9.03
CA SER A 178 -7.51 3.68 -9.52
C SER A 178 -8.71 3.67 -10.48
N ASN A 179 -9.31 2.49 -10.70
CA ASN A 179 -10.43 2.34 -11.60
C ASN A 179 -11.55 3.32 -11.26
N LYS A 180 -11.71 4.33 -12.11
CA LYS A 180 -12.71 5.42 -11.95
C LYS A 180 -14.12 5.01 -12.41
N TYR A 181 -14.30 3.79 -12.94
CA TYR A 181 -15.56 3.33 -13.55
C TYR A 181 -16.25 2.23 -12.76
#